data_258ad646233cf9a2a189b467fe763ad7
#
_entry.id   258ad646233cf9a2a189b467fe763ad7
#
_cell.length_a   1.000
_cell.length_b   1.000
_cell.length_c   1.000
_cell.angle_alpha   90.00
_cell.angle_beta   90.00
_cell.angle_gamma   90.00
#
_symmetry.space_group_name_H-M   'P 1'
#
loop_
_entity.id
_entity.type
_entity.pdbx_description
1 polymer ?
#
loop_
_entity_poly.entity_id
_entity_poly.type
_entity_poly.pdbx_seq_one_letter_code
_entity_poly.pdbx_strand_id
1 'polypeptide(L)'
;EIKRSLDPQDYDFVNMRVNASLAQTKAYTARLDLTRDIDLFGLPTELAFGFQYDDRTKENNSSRLEITAAALAAAGVALPTTDDFALNTPYKGKLPLGYAFRYHSEKGAWDLWNRLKPNAVDKHDVANENYYKVSESVIAGYAMATTYFNWGNVVAGLRAERVENTSQALVQMEEDGPFEPLE
;
A
#
# COMPACT_ATOMS: atom_id res chain seq x y z
N GLU A 1 16.23 -5.72 39.65
CA GLU A 1 15.00 -5.62 38.82
C GLU A 1 15.32 -5.62 37.32
N ILE A 2 16.26 -4.79 36.83
CA ILE A 2 16.58 -4.72 35.40
C ILE A 2 17.15 -6.06 34.88
N LYS A 3 17.96 -6.77 35.65
CA LYS A 3 18.49 -8.09 35.26
C LYS A 3 17.38 -9.13 35.10
N ARG A 4 16.34 -9.04 35.91
CA ARG A 4 15.21 -9.98 35.89
C ARG A 4 14.33 -9.77 34.64
N SER A 5 14.15 -8.50 34.22
CA SER A 5 13.38 -8.16 33.02
C SER A 5 14.03 -8.58 31.69
N LEU A 6 15.27 -9.11 31.75
CA LEU A 6 16.02 -9.55 30.56
C LEU A 6 16.14 -11.08 30.48
N ASP A 7 15.61 -11.80 31.46
CA ASP A 7 15.53 -13.26 31.38
C ASP A 7 14.44 -13.63 30.35
N PRO A 8 14.77 -14.43 29.33
CA PRO A 8 13.78 -14.90 28.34
C PRO A 8 12.55 -15.57 28.96
N GLN A 9 12.67 -16.11 30.16
CA GLN A 9 11.56 -16.75 30.89
C GLN A 9 10.63 -15.76 31.58
N ASP A 10 11.04 -14.50 31.70
CA ASP A 10 10.21 -13.42 32.27
C ASP A 10 9.25 -12.78 31.24
N TYR A 11 9.30 -13.22 29.98
CA TYR A 11 8.45 -12.71 28.92
C TYR A 11 7.40 -13.74 28.50
N ASP A 12 6.15 -13.39 28.68
CA ASP A 12 5.04 -14.19 28.23
C ASP A 12 4.85 -14.04 26.70
N PHE A 13 4.66 -15.16 26.03
CA PHE A 13 4.25 -15.15 24.64
C PHE A 13 2.80 -14.64 24.52
N VAL A 14 2.60 -13.54 23.85
CA VAL A 14 1.27 -12.96 23.59
C VAL A 14 0.76 -13.43 22.23
N ASN A 15 1.46 -13.06 21.19
CA ASN A 15 1.14 -13.46 19.81
C ASN A 15 2.36 -13.37 18.88
N MET A 16 2.23 -14.06 17.77
CA MET A 16 3.10 -13.93 16.61
C MET A 16 2.22 -13.73 15.38
N ARG A 17 2.55 -12.74 14.54
CA ARG A 17 1.71 -12.37 13.40
C ARG A 17 2.52 -12.12 12.15
N VAL A 18 1.93 -12.46 11.01
CA VAL A 18 2.43 -12.12 9.68
C VAL A 18 1.35 -11.31 8.98
N ASN A 19 1.72 -10.11 8.56
CA ASN A 19 0.89 -9.25 7.73
C ASN A 19 1.43 -9.30 6.30
N ALA A 20 0.54 -9.45 5.33
CA ALA A 20 0.85 -9.27 3.92
C ALA A 20 -0.04 -8.17 3.35
N SER A 21 0.50 -7.35 2.48
CA SER A 21 -0.24 -6.30 1.78
C SER A 21 0.17 -6.31 0.31
N LEU A 22 -0.82 -6.27 -0.57
CA LEU A 22 -0.64 -6.19 -2.01
C LEU A 22 -1.33 -4.94 -2.52
N ALA A 23 -0.54 -3.92 -2.82
CA ALA A 23 -1.02 -2.73 -3.49
C ALA A 23 -0.80 -2.85 -5.01
N GLN A 24 -1.87 -2.77 -5.78
CA GLN A 24 -1.83 -2.81 -7.23
C GLN A 24 -2.33 -1.51 -7.83
N THR A 25 -1.68 -1.06 -8.90
CA THR A 25 -2.17 0.04 -9.72
C THR A 25 -2.30 -0.45 -11.16
N LYS A 26 -3.48 -0.29 -11.72
CA LYS A 26 -3.74 -0.50 -13.15
C LYS A 26 -4.00 0.85 -13.76
N ALA A 27 -3.37 1.13 -14.91
CA ALA A 27 -3.58 2.38 -15.62
C ALA A 27 -3.69 2.10 -17.13
N TYR A 28 -4.66 2.75 -17.75
CA TYR A 28 -4.87 2.73 -19.19
C TYR A 28 -4.86 4.17 -19.67
N THR A 29 -4.05 4.45 -20.66
CA THR A 29 -3.97 5.78 -21.27
C THR A 29 -4.12 5.65 -22.77
N ALA A 30 -5.01 6.46 -23.32
CA ALA A 30 -5.13 6.65 -24.77
C ALA A 30 -4.95 8.14 -25.09
N ARG A 31 -4.14 8.46 -26.09
CA ARG A 31 -3.93 9.83 -26.52
C ARG A 31 -3.90 9.89 -28.05
N LEU A 32 -4.54 10.93 -28.57
CA LEU A 32 -4.53 11.26 -29.99
C LEU A 32 -4.22 12.75 -30.15
N ASP A 33 -3.21 13.08 -30.90
CA ASP A 33 -2.88 14.44 -31.27
C ASP A 33 -2.86 14.54 -32.80
N LEU A 34 -3.52 15.56 -33.34
CA LEU A 34 -3.60 15.85 -34.77
C LEU A 34 -3.18 17.29 -34.99
N THR A 35 -2.35 17.50 -36.00
CA THR A 35 -1.96 18.84 -36.44
C THR A 35 -2.28 19.01 -37.92
N ARG A 36 -2.62 20.23 -38.31
CA ARG A 36 -2.87 20.61 -39.71
C ARG A 36 -2.47 22.05 -39.95
N ASP A 37 -1.69 22.23 -40.98
CA ASP A 37 -1.36 23.57 -41.47
C ASP A 37 -2.45 24.07 -42.41
N ILE A 38 -2.85 25.32 -42.21
CA ILE A 38 -3.82 26.04 -43.04
C ILE A 38 -3.31 27.46 -43.29
N ASP A 39 -3.89 28.11 -44.29
CA ASP A 39 -3.81 29.54 -44.46
C ASP A 39 -5.05 30.20 -43.86
N LEU A 40 -4.86 31.01 -42.84
CA LEU A 40 -5.98 31.73 -42.20
C LEU A 40 -5.82 33.22 -42.48
N PHE A 41 -6.68 33.77 -43.35
CA PHE A 41 -6.64 35.17 -43.80
C PHE A 41 -5.27 35.60 -44.39
N GLY A 42 -4.59 34.72 -45.14
CA GLY A 42 -3.26 34.97 -45.71
C GLY A 42 -2.10 34.81 -44.74
N LEU A 43 -2.34 34.24 -43.55
CA LEU A 43 -1.31 33.98 -42.55
C LEU A 43 -1.13 32.48 -42.36
N PRO A 44 0.11 31.97 -42.40
CA PRO A 44 0.38 30.57 -42.09
C PRO A 44 -0.08 30.27 -40.63
N THR A 45 -0.91 29.26 -40.49
CA THR A 45 -1.47 28.89 -39.20
C THR A 45 -1.45 27.39 -39.03
N GLU A 46 -0.90 26.91 -37.91
CA GLU A 46 -0.99 25.52 -37.49
C GLU A 46 -2.17 25.34 -36.56
N LEU A 47 -3.05 24.39 -36.86
CA LEU A 47 -4.11 23.94 -35.98
C LEU A 47 -3.66 22.65 -35.31
N ALA A 48 -3.84 22.55 -33.99
CA ALA A 48 -3.60 21.34 -33.22
C ALA A 48 -4.85 20.97 -32.43
N PHE A 49 -5.20 19.69 -32.48
CA PHE A 49 -6.31 19.09 -31.75
C PHE A 49 -5.80 17.87 -31.02
N GLY A 50 -6.27 17.67 -29.80
CA GLY A 50 -5.92 16.48 -29.07
C GLY A 50 -7.04 15.98 -28.22
N PHE A 51 -7.01 14.68 -28.00
CA PHE A 51 -7.87 13.96 -27.09
C PHE A 51 -7.02 13.08 -26.18
N GLN A 52 -7.38 13.00 -24.92
CA GLN A 52 -6.74 12.15 -23.94
C GLN A 52 -7.81 11.47 -23.10
N TYR A 53 -7.61 10.18 -22.88
CA TYR A 53 -8.34 9.36 -21.93
C TYR A 53 -7.35 8.65 -21.01
N ASP A 54 -7.51 8.86 -19.72
CA ASP A 54 -6.78 8.15 -18.68
C ASP A 54 -7.76 7.47 -17.75
N ASP A 55 -7.54 6.20 -17.46
CA ASP A 55 -8.24 5.42 -16.45
C ASP A 55 -7.23 4.78 -15.52
N ARG A 56 -7.36 5.02 -14.24
CA ARG A 56 -6.44 4.51 -13.24
C ARG A 56 -7.21 3.95 -12.05
N THR A 57 -6.91 2.72 -11.69
CA THR A 57 -7.43 2.09 -10.48
C THR A 57 -6.26 1.67 -9.58
N LYS A 58 -6.32 2.08 -8.32
CA LYS A 58 -5.43 1.63 -7.26
C LYS A 58 -6.22 0.86 -6.21
N GLU A 59 -5.76 -0.34 -5.90
CA GLU A 59 -6.39 -1.22 -4.92
C GLU A 59 -5.34 -1.74 -3.95
N ASN A 60 -5.66 -1.77 -2.67
CA ASN A 60 -4.84 -2.37 -1.63
C ASN A 60 -5.62 -3.48 -0.95
N ASN A 61 -5.06 -4.69 -1.02
CA ASN A 61 -5.54 -5.86 -0.30
C ASN A 61 -4.53 -6.24 0.77
N SER A 62 -4.99 -6.54 1.97
CA SER A 62 -4.14 -7.04 3.04
C SER A 62 -4.68 -8.33 3.63
N SER A 63 -3.79 -9.06 4.28
CA SER A 63 -4.13 -10.26 5.04
C SER A 63 -3.30 -10.31 6.31
N ARG A 64 -3.88 -10.85 7.37
CA ARG A 64 -3.20 -11.06 8.64
C ARG A 64 -3.45 -12.47 9.15
N LEU A 65 -2.36 -13.19 9.35
CA LEU A 65 -2.37 -14.45 10.09
C LEU A 65 -1.78 -14.20 11.48
N GLU A 66 -2.44 -14.68 12.51
CA GLU A 66 -2.03 -14.50 13.89
C GLU A 66 -2.07 -15.82 14.66
N ILE A 67 -1.02 -16.08 15.43
CA ILE A 67 -0.90 -17.20 16.36
C ILE A 67 -0.94 -16.59 17.76
N THR A 68 -1.97 -16.88 18.53
CA THR A 68 -2.10 -16.39 19.91
C THR A 68 -1.69 -17.45 20.91
N ALA A 69 -1.33 -17.02 22.12
CA ALA A 69 -1.08 -17.92 23.25
C ALA A 69 -2.29 -18.85 23.52
N ALA A 70 -3.51 -18.31 23.42
CA ALA A 70 -4.74 -19.07 23.62
C ALA A 70 -4.91 -20.17 22.55
N ALA A 71 -4.62 -19.88 21.27
CA ALA A 71 -4.69 -20.87 20.18
C ALA A 71 -3.69 -22.01 20.39
N LEU A 72 -2.46 -21.70 20.82
CA LEU A 72 -1.44 -22.72 21.12
C LEU A 72 -1.85 -23.55 22.32
N ALA A 73 -2.35 -22.93 23.40
CA ALA A 73 -2.81 -23.64 24.58
C ALA A 73 -3.97 -24.60 24.25
N ALA A 74 -4.94 -24.16 23.44
CA ALA A 74 -6.05 -24.98 23.00
C ALA A 74 -5.60 -26.18 22.13
N ALA A 75 -4.51 -26.03 21.38
CA ALA A 75 -3.89 -27.08 20.57
C ALA A 75 -2.91 -27.98 21.40
N GLY A 76 -2.70 -27.70 22.68
CA GLY A 76 -1.75 -28.44 23.51
C GLY A 76 -0.27 -28.20 23.10
N VAL A 77 0.01 -27.09 22.42
CA VAL A 77 1.35 -26.70 21.97
C VAL A 77 2.01 -25.81 23.02
N ALA A 78 3.26 -26.11 23.37
CA ALA A 78 4.03 -25.31 24.31
C ALA A 78 4.23 -23.89 23.77
N LEU A 79 4.10 -22.90 24.67
CA LEU A 79 4.34 -21.50 24.32
C LEU A 79 5.81 -21.28 23.99
N PRO A 80 6.13 -20.57 22.89
CA PRO A 80 7.50 -20.25 22.57
C PRO A 80 8.06 -19.20 23.52
N THR A 81 9.37 -19.18 23.66
CA THR A 81 10.12 -18.18 24.40
C THR A 81 11.03 -17.39 23.46
N THR A 82 11.66 -16.35 23.96
CA THR A 82 12.66 -15.60 23.17
C THR A 82 13.88 -16.45 22.81
N ASP A 83 14.15 -17.55 23.53
CA ASP A 83 15.22 -18.49 23.23
C ASP A 83 15.01 -19.26 21.94
N ASP A 84 13.75 -19.44 21.48
CA ASP A 84 13.43 -20.14 20.24
C ASP A 84 13.98 -19.45 18.98
N PHE A 85 14.26 -18.14 19.07
CA PHE A 85 14.77 -17.35 17.93
C PHE A 85 15.90 -16.38 18.30
N ALA A 86 16.42 -16.42 19.54
CA ALA A 86 17.54 -15.60 19.94
C ALA A 86 18.87 -16.18 19.43
N LEU A 87 19.79 -15.30 19.07
CA LEU A 87 21.17 -15.67 18.77
C LEU A 87 21.99 -15.74 20.07
N ASN A 88 23.02 -16.61 20.11
CA ASN A 88 23.98 -16.65 21.23
C ASN A 88 24.92 -15.45 21.24
N THR A 89 24.67 -14.44 20.44
CA THR A 89 25.48 -13.24 20.31
C THR A 89 24.87 -12.13 21.17
N PRO A 90 25.56 -11.65 22.20
CA PRO A 90 25.11 -10.52 22.99
C PRO A 90 25.13 -9.24 22.16
N TYR A 91 24.22 -8.33 22.50
CA TYR A 91 24.19 -7.00 21.90
C TYR A 91 25.52 -6.26 22.13
N LYS A 92 26.09 -5.76 21.05
CA LYS A 92 27.34 -4.99 21.03
C LYS A 92 27.14 -3.56 20.53
N GLY A 93 25.98 -2.99 20.76
CA GLY A 93 25.64 -1.62 20.30
C GLY A 93 26.48 -0.55 21.00
N LYS A 94 26.47 0.65 20.41
CA LYS A 94 27.22 1.81 20.92
C LYS A 94 26.60 2.43 22.19
N LEU A 95 25.39 2.07 22.54
CA LEU A 95 24.69 2.60 23.72
C LEU A 95 25.08 1.77 24.94
N PRO A 96 25.63 2.39 26.01
CA PRO A 96 25.96 1.71 27.28
C PRO A 96 24.64 1.49 28.04
N LEU A 97 23.92 0.42 27.72
CA LEU A 97 22.61 0.14 28.33
C LEU A 97 22.69 -0.36 29.77
N GLY A 98 23.90 -0.69 30.28
CA GLY A 98 24.07 -1.26 31.60
C GLY A 98 23.60 -2.71 31.75
N TYR A 99 23.08 -3.30 30.67
CA TYR A 99 22.61 -4.68 30.56
C TYR A 99 22.86 -5.24 29.16
N ALA A 100 22.86 -6.55 29.03
CA ALA A 100 23.05 -7.24 27.76
C ALA A 100 21.77 -8.00 27.38
N PHE A 101 21.33 -7.83 26.14
CA PHE A 101 20.33 -8.69 25.51
C PHE A 101 20.94 -9.38 24.29
N ARG A 102 20.27 -10.41 23.81
CA ARG A 102 20.73 -11.15 22.63
C ARG A 102 20.04 -10.62 21.38
N TYR A 103 20.74 -10.65 20.25
CA TYR A 103 20.10 -10.39 18.96
C TYR A 103 19.13 -11.51 18.61
N HIS A 104 18.07 -11.17 17.90
CA HIS A 104 17.13 -12.12 17.36
C HIS A 104 17.57 -12.61 15.98
N SER A 105 17.34 -13.88 15.70
CA SER A 105 17.55 -14.49 14.40
C SER A 105 16.30 -14.34 13.55
N GLU A 106 16.40 -13.65 12.42
CA GLU A 106 15.30 -13.60 11.44
C GLU A 106 14.93 -15.01 10.96
N LYS A 107 15.95 -15.82 10.61
CA LYS A 107 15.71 -17.20 10.21
C LYS A 107 15.05 -18.01 11.34
N GLY A 108 15.50 -17.85 12.59
CA GLY A 108 14.89 -18.51 13.75
C GLY A 108 13.43 -18.12 13.94
N ALA A 109 13.10 -16.84 13.78
CA ALA A 109 11.72 -16.36 13.84
C ALA A 109 10.84 -16.96 12.72
N TRP A 110 11.35 -17.05 11.48
CA TRP A 110 10.65 -17.70 10.38
C TRP A 110 10.50 -19.21 10.56
N ASP A 111 11.50 -19.90 11.07
CA ASP A 111 11.45 -21.33 11.39
C ASP A 111 10.39 -21.58 12.48
N LEU A 112 10.35 -20.74 13.51
CA LEU A 112 9.33 -20.77 14.55
C LEU A 112 7.94 -20.53 13.99
N TRP A 113 7.75 -19.48 13.17
CA TRP A 113 6.50 -19.21 12.48
C TRP A 113 6.02 -20.42 11.67
N ASN A 114 6.89 -20.99 10.84
CA ASN A 114 6.53 -22.12 9.97
C ASN A 114 6.13 -23.37 10.78
N ARG A 115 6.76 -23.58 11.93
CA ARG A 115 6.42 -24.65 12.86
C ARG A 115 5.03 -24.45 13.49
N LEU A 116 4.71 -23.22 13.86
CA LEU A 116 3.48 -22.88 14.58
C LEU A 116 2.32 -22.49 13.66
N LYS A 117 2.58 -22.19 12.39
CA LYS A 117 1.59 -21.75 11.40
C LYS A 117 0.30 -22.61 11.31
N PRO A 118 0.32 -23.95 11.52
CA PRO A 118 -0.92 -24.73 11.54
C PRO A 118 -1.94 -24.27 12.58
N ASN A 119 -1.51 -23.52 13.61
CA ASN A 119 -2.36 -22.95 14.67
C ASN A 119 -2.70 -21.46 14.42
N ALA A 120 -2.35 -20.93 13.26
CA ALA A 120 -2.63 -19.54 12.93
C ALA A 120 -4.12 -19.36 12.60
N VAL A 121 -4.67 -18.25 13.09
CA VAL A 121 -6.01 -17.77 12.79
C VAL A 121 -5.92 -16.65 11.78
N ASP A 122 -6.76 -16.68 10.76
CA ASP A 122 -6.89 -15.57 9.82
C ASP A 122 -7.73 -14.45 10.47
N LYS A 123 -7.16 -13.28 10.50
CA LYS A 123 -7.79 -12.06 11.05
C LYS A 123 -8.32 -11.21 9.90
N HIS A 124 -9.40 -11.68 9.26
CA HIS A 124 -10.05 -11.00 8.14
C HIS A 124 -10.47 -9.57 8.50
N ASP A 125 -10.99 -9.34 9.70
CA ASP A 125 -11.48 -8.04 10.13
C ASP A 125 -10.38 -6.98 10.11
N VAL A 126 -9.22 -7.29 10.69
CA VAL A 126 -8.07 -6.37 10.68
C VAL A 126 -7.49 -6.19 9.28
N ALA A 127 -7.64 -7.17 8.40
CA ALA A 127 -7.26 -7.04 6.99
C ALA A 127 -8.21 -6.08 6.26
N ASN A 128 -9.50 -6.16 6.55
CA ASN A 128 -10.54 -5.33 5.95
C ASN A 128 -10.39 -3.85 6.30
N GLU A 129 -9.92 -3.51 7.51
CA GLU A 129 -9.60 -2.12 7.91
C GLU A 129 -8.61 -1.42 6.96
N ASN A 130 -7.77 -2.16 6.28
CA ASN A 130 -6.74 -1.64 5.37
C ASN A 130 -7.13 -1.74 3.90
N TYR A 131 -8.33 -2.25 3.60
CA TYR A 131 -8.81 -2.33 2.23
C TYR A 131 -9.22 -0.95 1.71
N TYR A 132 -8.75 -0.61 0.54
CA TYR A 132 -9.27 0.50 -0.24
C TYR A 132 -9.13 0.24 -1.74
N LYS A 133 -10.05 0.82 -2.50
CA LYS A 133 -9.99 0.90 -3.96
C LYS A 133 -10.32 2.32 -4.37
N VAL A 134 -9.44 2.92 -5.15
CA VAL A 134 -9.63 4.27 -5.71
C VAL A 134 -9.50 4.18 -7.21
N SER A 135 -10.50 4.71 -7.91
CA SER A 135 -10.52 4.79 -9.37
C SER A 135 -10.64 6.26 -9.79
N GLU A 136 -9.84 6.64 -10.77
CA GLU A 136 -9.86 7.95 -11.39
C GLU A 136 -9.97 7.78 -12.90
N SER A 137 -10.93 8.46 -13.51
CA SER A 137 -11.08 8.53 -14.96
C SER A 137 -11.01 9.98 -15.40
N VAL A 138 -10.17 10.25 -16.38
CA VAL A 138 -9.96 11.59 -16.94
C VAL A 138 -10.20 11.54 -18.44
N ILE A 139 -11.09 12.39 -18.91
CA ILE A 139 -11.32 12.65 -20.34
C ILE A 139 -10.97 14.10 -20.61
N ALA A 140 -10.08 14.35 -21.53
CA ALA A 140 -9.68 15.70 -21.92
C ALA A 140 -9.63 15.88 -23.43
N GLY A 141 -9.98 17.06 -23.87
CA GLY A 141 -9.83 17.49 -25.25
C GLY A 141 -9.30 18.91 -25.36
N TYR A 142 -8.53 19.19 -26.37
CA TYR A 142 -8.05 20.53 -26.65
C TYR A 142 -8.09 20.86 -28.14
N ALA A 143 -8.19 22.15 -28.40
CA ALA A 143 -7.99 22.74 -29.74
C ALA A 143 -7.12 23.99 -29.58
N MET A 144 -6.13 24.14 -30.45
CA MET A 144 -5.17 25.23 -30.41
C MET A 144 -4.83 25.67 -31.83
N ALA A 145 -4.61 26.96 -32.01
CA ALA A 145 -4.10 27.55 -33.23
C ALA A 145 -2.81 28.34 -32.94
N THR A 146 -1.80 28.15 -33.78
CA THR A 146 -0.56 28.93 -33.78
C THR A 146 -0.49 29.69 -35.11
N THR A 147 -0.66 30.99 -35.09
CA THR A 147 -0.59 31.85 -36.29
C THR A 147 0.75 32.58 -36.34
N TYR A 148 1.43 32.52 -37.48
CA TYR A 148 2.74 33.09 -37.67
C TYR A 148 2.65 34.43 -38.38
N PHE A 149 3.29 35.42 -37.79
CA PHE A 149 3.43 36.81 -38.29
C PHE A 149 4.90 37.10 -38.60
N ASN A 150 5.17 38.15 -39.36
CA ASN A 150 6.56 38.57 -39.69
C ASN A 150 7.37 38.95 -38.45
N TRP A 151 6.74 39.26 -37.36
CA TRP A 151 7.36 39.71 -36.10
C TRP A 151 7.33 38.63 -34.99
N GLY A 152 6.67 37.51 -35.22
CA GLY A 152 6.55 36.44 -34.21
C GLY A 152 5.35 35.52 -34.45
N ASN A 153 4.90 34.83 -33.42
CA ASN A 153 3.72 34.01 -33.47
C ASN A 153 2.76 34.29 -32.30
N VAL A 154 1.48 34.00 -32.55
CA VAL A 154 0.44 34.08 -31.52
C VAL A 154 -0.17 32.69 -31.41
N VAL A 155 -0.26 32.21 -30.16
CA VAL A 155 -0.87 30.91 -29.82
C VAL A 155 -2.15 31.19 -29.03
N ALA A 156 -3.25 30.58 -29.46
CA ALA A 156 -4.52 30.59 -28.73
C ALA A 156 -5.14 29.20 -28.74
N GLY A 157 -5.72 28.79 -27.63
CA GLY A 157 -6.35 27.47 -27.54
C GLY A 157 -7.25 27.36 -26.33
N LEU A 158 -8.03 26.29 -26.35
CA LEU A 158 -8.91 25.89 -25.27
C LEU A 158 -8.68 24.41 -24.93
N ARG A 159 -8.72 24.07 -23.66
CA ARG A 159 -8.74 22.71 -23.13
C ARG A 159 -9.96 22.54 -22.24
N ALA A 160 -10.67 21.43 -22.43
CA ALA A 160 -11.72 20.99 -21.53
C ALA A 160 -11.32 19.62 -20.95
N GLU A 161 -11.63 19.44 -19.69
CA GLU A 161 -11.30 18.22 -18.97
C GLU A 161 -12.44 17.85 -18.02
N ARG A 162 -12.75 16.56 -17.95
CA ARG A 162 -13.67 15.98 -16.98
C ARG A 162 -12.94 14.90 -16.20
N VAL A 163 -12.99 15.01 -14.88
CA VAL A 163 -12.40 14.04 -13.95
C VAL A 163 -13.53 13.42 -13.14
N GLU A 164 -13.54 12.10 -13.08
CA GLU A 164 -14.43 11.31 -12.23
C GLU A 164 -13.58 10.48 -11.26
N ASN A 165 -13.87 10.60 -9.98
CA ASN A 165 -13.20 9.86 -8.93
C ASN A 165 -14.22 9.01 -8.18
N THR A 166 -13.89 7.75 -7.95
CA THR A 166 -14.67 6.84 -7.11
C THR A 166 -13.72 6.20 -6.09
N SER A 167 -14.14 6.14 -4.83
CA SER A 167 -13.39 5.48 -3.79
C SER A 167 -14.27 4.51 -3.03
N GLN A 168 -13.71 3.37 -2.68
CA GLN A 168 -14.35 2.35 -1.85
C GLN A 168 -13.41 2.00 -0.71
N ALA A 169 -13.97 1.88 0.49
CA ALA A 169 -13.30 1.35 1.68
C ALA A 169 -14.24 0.39 2.39
N LEU A 170 -13.70 -0.47 3.21
CA LEU A 170 -14.50 -1.29 4.11
C LEU A 170 -14.51 -0.61 5.48
N VAL A 171 -15.68 -0.40 6.03
CA VAL A 171 -15.87 0.23 7.34
C VAL A 171 -16.69 -0.66 8.25
N GLN A 172 -16.38 -0.62 9.53
CA GLN A 172 -17.14 -1.27 10.58
C GLN A 172 -17.97 -0.21 11.31
N MET A 173 -19.30 -0.28 11.19
CA MET A 173 -20.19 0.73 11.75
C MET A 173 -20.48 0.51 13.24
N GLU A 174 -20.39 -0.73 13.69
CA GLU A 174 -20.60 -1.13 15.08
C GLU A 174 -19.40 -1.92 15.60
N GLU A 175 -19.06 -1.81 16.87
CA GLU A 175 -18.02 -2.61 17.51
C GLU A 175 -18.38 -4.10 17.34
N ASP A 176 -17.47 -4.90 16.78
CA ASP A 176 -17.68 -6.31 16.42
C ASP A 176 -18.74 -6.57 15.32
N GLY A 177 -19.25 -5.54 14.63
CA GLY A 177 -20.15 -5.67 13.48
C GLY A 177 -19.43 -6.13 12.21
N PRO A 178 -20.17 -6.45 11.14
CA PRO A 178 -19.57 -6.77 9.86
C PRO A 178 -18.93 -5.53 9.21
N PHE A 179 -17.92 -5.78 8.38
CA PHE A 179 -17.38 -4.75 7.50
C PHE A 179 -18.29 -4.57 6.29
N GLU A 180 -18.68 -3.35 6.02
CA GLU A 180 -19.53 -2.95 4.91
C GLU A 180 -18.80 -2.00 3.98
N PRO A 181 -19.05 -2.06 2.65
CA PRO A 181 -18.46 -1.14 1.72
C PRO A 181 -19.03 0.27 1.94
N LEU A 182 -18.14 1.25 2.02
CA LEU A 182 -18.44 2.68 1.94
C LEU A 182 -17.94 3.19 0.59
N GLU A 183 -18.86 3.79 -0.19
CA GLU A 183 -18.59 4.39 -1.51
C GLU A 183 -18.62 5.92 -1.46
#